data_c42cfffdb4dd357e230d59650e3900f0
#
_entry.id   c42cfffdb4dd357e230d59650e3900f0
#
_cell.length_a   1.000
_cell.length_b   1.000
_cell.length_c   1.000
_cell.angle_alpha   90.00
_cell.angle_beta   90.00
_cell.angle_gamma   90.00
#
_symmetry.space_group_name_H-M   'P 1'
#
loop_
_entity.id
_entity.type
_entity.pdbx_description
1 polymer ?
#
loop_
_entity_poly.entity_id
_entity_poly.type
_entity_poly.pdbx_seq_one_letter_code
_entity_poly.pdbx_strand_id
1 'polypeptide(L)'
;MEFTISDQTKATQFSFLFQNIRVFTDTINFVCENDKLFIQSMDSANVLLFEVKIQKDWFNEYKVETNVNIGINTAILSKLLSVREKGHTLRFILESSDKLDISFTSEDKNVYNKDFTIPLVDLESELLGIEEKDTSAQFSMPSANFQNIVQQLRMFGDSLSIKCDENAIKLGSQSQDIGEMEVNIDINDLHEFEIIPDLELKLNFTLHYLAHISQFSKVSKDVELRFIENFPLQIVYYLDGTDHQLENSISFYLAPQFDNDA
;
A
#
# COMPACT_ATOMS: atom_id res chain seq x y z
N MET A 1 12.17 -10.51 19.24
CA MET A 1 11.00 -9.84 18.64
C MET A 1 9.89 -10.86 18.50
N GLU A 2 8.66 -10.47 18.86
CA GLU A 2 7.47 -11.32 18.67
C GLU A 2 6.25 -10.46 18.40
N PHE A 3 5.40 -10.85 17.44
CA PHE A 3 4.07 -10.28 17.29
C PHE A 3 3.03 -11.32 16.85
N THR A 4 1.76 -11.08 17.22
CA THR A 4 0.65 -12.00 16.97
C THR A 4 -0.56 -11.26 16.39
N ILE A 5 -1.22 -11.88 15.42
CA ILE A 5 -2.45 -11.38 14.79
C ILE A 5 -3.51 -12.48 14.88
N SER A 6 -4.46 -12.35 15.78
CA SER A 6 -5.57 -13.32 15.96
C SER A 6 -6.90 -12.81 15.39
N ASP A 7 -7.08 -11.49 15.24
CA ASP A 7 -8.23 -10.94 14.55
C ASP A 7 -8.23 -11.36 13.08
N GLN A 8 -9.34 -11.96 12.62
CA GLN A 8 -9.41 -12.56 11.29
C GLN A 8 -9.44 -11.52 10.16
N THR A 9 -9.96 -10.34 10.41
CA THR A 9 -9.95 -9.23 9.44
C THR A 9 -8.54 -8.71 9.28
N LYS A 10 -7.86 -8.40 10.38
CA LYS A 10 -6.47 -7.96 10.41
C LYS A 10 -5.52 -9.01 9.81
N ALA A 11 -5.69 -10.28 10.15
CA ALA A 11 -4.90 -11.37 9.57
C ALA A 11 -5.10 -11.50 8.05
N THR A 12 -6.31 -11.21 7.55
CA THR A 12 -6.60 -11.20 6.11
C THR A 12 -5.97 -10.00 5.42
N GLN A 13 -6.08 -8.81 6.00
CA GLN A 13 -5.43 -7.59 5.49
C GLN A 13 -3.92 -7.74 5.44
N PHE A 14 -3.29 -8.21 6.53
CA PHE A 14 -1.86 -8.47 6.61
C PHE A 14 -1.41 -9.46 5.54
N SER A 15 -2.12 -10.59 5.43
CA SER A 15 -1.79 -11.60 4.42
C SER A 15 -1.92 -11.05 3.01
N PHE A 16 -2.98 -10.32 2.70
CA PHE A 16 -3.20 -9.72 1.39
C PHE A 16 -2.12 -8.69 1.05
N LEU A 17 -1.80 -7.81 2.00
CA LEU A 17 -0.79 -6.77 1.85
C LEU A 17 0.55 -7.40 1.43
N PHE A 18 1.07 -8.36 2.20
CA PHE A 18 2.37 -8.97 1.93
C PHE A 18 2.37 -9.97 0.75
N GLN A 19 1.20 -10.49 0.36
CA GLN A 19 1.09 -11.25 -0.89
C GLN A 19 1.21 -10.37 -2.13
N ASN A 20 0.84 -9.09 -2.05
CA ASN A 20 0.81 -8.18 -3.19
C ASN A 20 2.03 -7.25 -3.28
N ILE A 21 2.73 -6.97 -2.19
CA ILE A 21 3.97 -6.16 -2.20
C ILE A 21 5.05 -6.74 -3.12
N ARG A 22 5.10 -8.06 -3.29
CA ARG A 22 6.07 -8.74 -4.15
C ARG A 22 6.09 -8.28 -5.60
N VAL A 23 5.05 -7.60 -6.08
CA VAL A 23 5.02 -7.07 -7.47
C VAL A 23 5.93 -5.86 -7.62
N PHE A 24 6.30 -5.20 -6.52
CA PHE A 24 7.11 -3.99 -6.51
C PHE A 24 8.59 -4.27 -6.16
N THR A 25 8.85 -5.27 -5.32
CA THR A 25 10.20 -5.57 -4.84
C THR A 25 10.37 -7.03 -4.44
N ASP A 26 11.57 -7.58 -4.65
CA ASP A 26 11.92 -8.96 -4.28
C ASP A 26 12.24 -9.12 -2.79
N THR A 27 12.58 -8.02 -2.11
CA THR A 27 12.98 -8.02 -0.70
C THR A 27 12.46 -6.80 0.03
N ILE A 28 12.14 -6.97 1.31
CA ILE A 28 11.72 -5.88 2.21
C ILE A 28 12.42 -6.00 3.55
N ASN A 29 12.62 -4.87 4.23
CA ASN A 29 13.03 -4.83 5.62
C ASN A 29 11.83 -4.61 6.54
N PHE A 30 11.62 -5.52 7.49
CA PHE A 30 10.76 -5.25 8.64
C PHE A 30 11.58 -4.49 9.67
N VAL A 31 11.32 -3.21 9.82
CA VAL A 31 11.86 -2.37 10.88
C VAL A 31 10.91 -2.46 12.06
N CYS A 32 11.21 -3.36 12.99
CA CYS A 32 10.40 -3.55 14.19
C CYS A 32 10.90 -2.61 15.28
N GLU A 33 10.16 -1.58 15.56
CA GLU A 33 10.40 -0.63 16.65
C GLU A 33 9.57 -1.01 17.89
N ASN A 34 9.77 -0.35 19.02
CA ASN A 34 9.05 -0.67 20.26
C ASN A 34 7.56 -0.33 20.22
N ASP A 35 7.14 0.52 19.28
CA ASP A 35 5.79 1.05 19.12
C ASP A 35 5.13 0.70 17.78
N LYS A 36 5.88 0.26 16.78
CA LYS A 36 5.36 -0.03 15.44
C LYS A 36 6.22 -1.02 14.64
N LEU A 37 5.60 -1.61 13.64
CA LEU A 37 6.25 -2.23 12.49
C LEU A 37 6.26 -1.21 11.34
N PHE A 38 7.45 -0.90 10.83
CA PHE A 38 7.64 -0.02 9.69
C PHE A 38 8.35 -0.74 8.55
N ILE A 39 7.92 -0.48 7.33
CA ILE A 39 8.54 -0.99 6.11
C ILE A 39 8.57 0.14 5.11
N GLN A 40 9.71 0.37 4.49
CA GLN A 40 9.85 1.26 3.35
C GLN A 40 10.66 0.54 2.29
N SER A 41 10.22 0.62 1.05
CA SER A 41 10.96 0.08 -0.09
C SER A 41 10.61 0.82 -1.37
N MET A 42 11.53 0.78 -2.33
CA MET A 42 11.38 1.38 -3.64
C MET A 42 11.41 0.28 -4.71
N ASP A 43 10.70 0.47 -5.80
CA ASP A 43 10.79 -0.42 -6.95
C ASP A 43 12.13 -0.27 -7.67
N SER A 44 12.50 -1.26 -8.46
CA SER A 44 13.81 -1.30 -9.15
C SER A 44 14.01 -0.17 -10.18
N ALA A 45 12.93 0.45 -10.64
CA ALA A 45 12.97 1.57 -11.59
C ALA A 45 13.04 2.95 -10.90
N ASN A 46 12.95 3.00 -9.56
CA ASN A 46 12.88 4.22 -8.76
C ASN A 46 11.70 5.15 -9.13
N VAL A 47 10.59 4.56 -9.58
CA VAL A 47 9.36 5.27 -9.95
C VAL A 47 8.33 5.22 -8.84
N LEU A 48 8.36 4.13 -8.04
CA LEU A 48 7.43 3.91 -6.95
C LEU A 48 8.17 3.65 -5.64
N LEU A 49 7.88 4.45 -4.63
CA LEU A 49 8.23 4.14 -3.24
C LEU A 49 6.95 3.77 -2.50
N PHE A 50 7.02 2.82 -1.58
CA PHE A 50 5.92 2.54 -0.67
C PHE A 50 6.37 2.44 0.78
N GLU A 51 5.45 2.78 1.69
CA GLU A 51 5.60 2.64 3.13
C GLU A 51 4.45 1.86 3.72
N VAL A 52 4.77 0.98 4.68
CA VAL A 52 3.77 0.34 5.53
C VAL A 52 4.05 0.76 6.97
N LYS A 53 3.03 1.28 7.65
CA LYS A 53 3.07 1.63 9.07
C LYS A 53 2.00 0.83 9.79
N ILE A 54 2.38 0.07 10.81
CA ILE A 54 1.44 -0.70 11.64
C ILE A 54 1.83 -0.50 13.10
N GLN A 55 1.00 0.21 13.85
CA GLN A 55 1.22 0.51 15.26
C GLN A 55 1.09 -0.76 16.11
N LYS A 56 1.78 -0.82 17.23
CA LYS A 56 1.75 -1.97 18.15
C LYS A 56 0.34 -2.37 18.57
N ASP A 57 -0.55 -1.40 18.76
CA ASP A 57 -1.91 -1.63 19.21
C ASP A 57 -2.83 -2.22 18.13
N TRP A 58 -2.36 -2.25 16.89
CA TRP A 58 -3.02 -2.96 15.81
C TRP A 58 -2.86 -4.49 15.96
N PHE A 59 -1.75 -4.96 16.52
CA PHE A 59 -1.49 -6.37 16.80
C PHE A 59 -2.23 -6.81 18.07
N ASN A 60 -2.51 -8.10 18.20
CA ASN A 60 -3.04 -8.66 19.45
C ASN A 60 -1.95 -8.75 20.53
N GLU A 61 -0.73 -9.06 20.11
CA GLU A 61 0.48 -8.99 20.93
C GLU A 61 1.61 -8.41 20.08
N TYR A 62 2.40 -7.51 20.69
CA TYR A 62 3.58 -6.94 20.05
C TYR A 62 4.68 -6.74 21.11
N LYS A 63 5.77 -7.50 20.99
CA LYS A 63 6.87 -7.54 21.97
C LYS A 63 8.19 -7.29 21.24
N VAL A 64 8.63 -6.05 21.23
CA VAL A 64 9.91 -5.61 20.69
C VAL A 64 10.59 -4.76 21.74
N GLU A 65 11.60 -5.31 22.40
CA GLU A 65 12.34 -4.61 23.47
C GLU A 65 13.41 -3.68 22.89
N THR A 66 14.03 -4.11 21.79
CA THR A 66 15.05 -3.34 21.06
C THR A 66 14.68 -3.33 19.59
N ASN A 67 14.95 -2.23 18.92
CA ASN A 67 14.69 -2.11 17.47
C ASN A 67 15.45 -3.19 16.72
N VAL A 68 14.75 -3.86 15.81
CA VAL A 68 15.28 -4.96 15.00
C VAL A 68 14.92 -4.74 13.55
N ASN A 69 15.93 -4.89 12.67
CA ASN A 69 15.73 -4.88 11.22
C ASN A 69 15.93 -6.30 10.70
N ILE A 70 14.93 -6.81 9.99
CA ILE A 70 14.99 -8.14 9.37
C ILE A 70 14.64 -8.07 7.89
N GLY A 71 15.59 -8.50 7.05
CA GLY A 71 15.38 -8.62 5.61
C GLY A 71 14.62 -9.89 5.26
N ILE A 72 13.55 -9.75 4.48
CA ILE A 72 12.67 -10.85 4.10
C ILE A 72 12.50 -10.88 2.58
N ASN A 73 12.61 -12.08 2.00
CA ASN A 73 12.26 -12.31 0.59
C ASN A 73 10.73 -12.29 0.43
N THR A 74 10.21 -11.40 -0.41
CA THR A 74 8.78 -11.17 -0.60
C THR A 74 8.08 -12.35 -1.26
N ALA A 75 8.74 -13.09 -2.16
CA ALA A 75 8.17 -14.26 -2.81
C ALA A 75 7.98 -15.41 -1.81
N ILE A 76 8.95 -15.61 -0.89
CA ILE A 76 8.85 -16.61 0.17
C ILE A 76 7.72 -16.23 1.12
N LEU A 77 7.69 -15.00 1.62
CA LEU A 77 6.63 -14.53 2.51
C LEU A 77 5.24 -14.64 1.87
N SER A 78 5.10 -14.21 0.61
CA SER A 78 3.86 -14.32 -0.15
C SER A 78 3.38 -15.78 -0.28
N LYS A 79 4.28 -16.69 -0.62
CA LYS A 79 3.98 -18.13 -0.74
C LYS A 79 3.52 -18.71 0.60
N LEU A 80 4.18 -18.35 1.68
CA LEU A 80 3.83 -18.79 3.02
C LEU A 80 2.45 -18.26 3.41
N LEU A 81 2.19 -16.96 3.25
CA LEU A 81 0.89 -16.36 3.58
C LEU A 81 -0.25 -16.89 2.69
N SER A 82 0.04 -17.40 1.50
CA SER A 82 -0.97 -17.98 0.60
C SER A 82 -1.58 -19.29 1.11
N VAL A 83 -0.91 -19.99 2.02
CA VAL A 83 -1.44 -21.24 2.63
C VAL A 83 -2.16 -21.00 3.96
N ARG A 84 -2.37 -19.72 4.33
CA ARG A 84 -3.21 -19.36 5.46
C ARG A 84 -4.68 -19.73 5.17
N GLU A 85 -5.34 -20.31 6.14
CA GLU A 85 -6.77 -20.59 6.12
C GLU A 85 -7.52 -19.64 7.08
N LYS A 86 -8.82 -19.48 6.84
CA LYS A 86 -9.68 -18.73 7.77
C LYS A 86 -9.68 -19.44 9.14
N GLY A 87 -9.51 -18.67 10.20
CA GLY A 87 -9.40 -19.20 11.56
C GLY A 87 -7.95 -19.30 12.06
N HIS A 88 -6.95 -19.13 11.20
CA HIS A 88 -5.56 -19.08 11.66
C HIS A 88 -5.22 -17.77 12.37
N THR A 89 -4.65 -17.90 13.55
CA THR A 89 -3.85 -16.88 14.23
C THR A 89 -2.45 -16.92 13.66
N LEU A 90 -1.91 -15.76 13.29
CA LEU A 90 -0.55 -15.62 12.78
C LEU A 90 0.38 -15.20 13.92
N ARG A 91 1.51 -15.86 14.07
CA ARG A 91 2.55 -15.50 15.05
C ARG A 91 3.91 -15.49 14.37
N PHE A 92 4.67 -14.41 14.59
CA PHE A 92 6.01 -14.20 14.06
C PHE A 92 6.99 -14.07 15.21
N ILE A 93 8.08 -14.84 15.19
CA ILE A 93 9.06 -14.88 16.26
C ILE A 93 10.47 -14.80 15.66
N LEU A 94 11.27 -13.88 16.17
CA LEU A 94 12.70 -13.82 15.91
C LEU A 94 13.48 -14.16 17.18
N GLU A 95 14.04 -15.36 17.25
CA GLU A 95 14.91 -15.82 18.33
C GLU A 95 16.38 -15.83 17.91
N SER A 96 16.64 -16.05 16.63
CA SER A 96 17.98 -16.06 16.04
C SER A 96 18.16 -14.94 15.02
N SER A 97 19.41 -14.59 14.72
CA SER A 97 19.73 -13.50 13.80
C SER A 97 19.59 -13.87 12.32
N ASP A 98 19.40 -15.13 11.98
CA ASP A 98 19.44 -15.65 10.61
C ASP A 98 18.13 -16.26 10.12
N LYS A 99 17.14 -16.43 11.02
CA LYS A 99 15.87 -17.11 10.71
C LYS A 99 14.71 -16.45 11.41
N LEU A 100 13.57 -16.43 10.72
CA LEU A 100 12.27 -16.01 11.26
C LEU A 100 11.34 -17.23 11.34
N ASP A 101 10.86 -17.51 12.55
CA ASP A 101 9.85 -18.53 12.78
C ASP A 101 8.45 -17.91 12.68
N ILE A 102 7.58 -18.60 11.93
CA ILE A 102 6.22 -18.15 11.67
C ILE A 102 5.29 -19.33 11.92
N SER A 103 4.28 -19.15 12.76
CA SER A 103 3.27 -20.19 13.02
C SER A 103 1.86 -19.71 12.73
N PHE A 104 1.08 -20.60 12.15
CA PHE A 104 -0.36 -20.44 11.94
C PHE A 104 -1.08 -21.46 12.83
N THR A 105 -1.81 -20.98 13.83
CA THR A 105 -2.49 -21.83 14.80
C THR A 105 -3.98 -21.59 14.76
N SER A 106 -4.77 -22.62 15.04
CA SER A 106 -6.24 -22.54 15.09
C SER A 106 -6.78 -23.37 16.25
N GLU A 107 -7.86 -22.89 16.85
CA GLU A 107 -8.66 -23.65 17.82
C GLU A 107 -9.68 -24.60 17.11
N ASP A 108 -9.95 -24.37 15.83
CA ASP A 108 -10.81 -25.22 15.03
C ASP A 108 -10.06 -26.52 14.66
N LYS A 109 -10.60 -27.66 15.07
CA LYS A 109 -10.02 -28.99 14.80
C LYS A 109 -9.94 -29.35 13.32
N ASN A 110 -10.68 -28.64 12.46
CA ASN A 110 -10.66 -28.85 11.01
C ASN A 110 -9.58 -28.00 10.30
N VAL A 111 -8.93 -27.09 11.02
CA VAL A 111 -7.86 -26.22 10.51
C VAL A 111 -6.54 -26.60 11.17
N TYR A 112 -5.64 -27.19 10.37
CA TYR A 112 -4.38 -27.69 10.89
C TYR A 112 -3.36 -26.57 11.15
N ASN A 113 -2.67 -26.65 12.28
CA ASN A 113 -1.54 -25.77 12.58
C ASN A 113 -0.40 -25.97 11.57
N LYS A 114 0.31 -24.88 11.28
CA LYS A 114 1.42 -24.88 10.32
C LYS A 114 2.57 -24.08 10.91
N ASP A 115 3.77 -24.65 10.91
CA ASP A 115 4.99 -24.00 11.38
C ASP A 115 5.98 -23.86 10.23
N PHE A 116 6.59 -22.70 10.14
CA PHE A 116 7.55 -22.35 9.10
C PHE A 116 8.76 -21.68 9.73
N THR A 117 9.93 -22.00 9.20
CA THR A 117 11.17 -21.29 9.49
C THR A 117 11.74 -20.81 8.17
N ILE A 118 11.85 -19.50 7.99
CA ILE A 118 12.38 -18.89 6.77
C ILE A 118 13.73 -18.25 7.02
N PRO A 119 14.67 -18.34 6.05
CA PRO A 119 15.94 -17.62 6.14
C PRO A 119 15.71 -16.12 5.99
N LEU A 120 16.47 -15.34 6.74
CA LEU A 120 16.53 -13.90 6.56
C LEU A 120 17.54 -13.53 5.46
N VAL A 121 17.34 -12.35 4.88
CA VAL A 121 18.24 -11.76 3.89
C VAL A 121 18.97 -10.60 4.54
N ASP A 122 20.27 -10.51 4.32
CA ASP A 122 21.04 -9.34 4.74
C ASP A 122 20.76 -8.20 3.76
N LEU A 123 20.09 -7.16 4.24
CA LEU A 123 19.71 -5.99 3.45
C LEU A 123 20.27 -4.75 4.12
N GLU A 124 21.22 -4.11 3.47
CA GLU A 124 21.58 -2.73 3.76
C GLU A 124 20.50 -1.83 3.12
N SER A 125 19.61 -1.27 3.91
CA SER A 125 18.65 -0.26 3.43
C SER A 125 18.75 1.00 4.27
N GLU A 126 19.02 2.10 3.61
CA GLU A 126 18.83 3.42 4.19
C GLU A 126 17.35 3.80 4.02
N LEU A 127 16.73 4.21 5.11
CA LEU A 127 15.38 4.77 5.06
C LEU A 127 15.45 6.17 4.45
N LEU A 128 14.63 6.41 3.46
CA LEU A 128 14.48 7.73 2.85
C LEU A 128 13.61 8.59 3.77
N GLY A 129 14.13 9.72 4.21
CA GLY A 129 13.33 10.72 4.93
C GLY A 129 12.35 11.38 3.96
N ILE A 130 11.06 11.07 4.08
CA ILE A 130 10.02 11.78 3.34
C ILE A 130 9.65 13.01 4.15
N GLU A 131 9.90 14.18 3.58
CA GLU A 131 9.48 15.44 4.19
C GLU A 131 7.97 15.55 4.16
N GLU A 132 7.36 15.87 5.30
CA GLU A 132 5.94 16.26 5.35
C GLU A 132 5.80 17.63 4.68
N LYS A 133 4.92 17.72 3.69
CA LYS A 133 4.61 18.94 2.95
C LYS A 133 3.12 19.19 2.96
N ASP A 134 2.74 20.44 2.86
CA ASP A 134 1.35 20.83 2.71
C ASP A 134 0.78 20.26 1.42
N THR A 135 -0.39 19.66 1.53
CA THR A 135 -1.11 19.04 0.40
C THR A 135 -1.73 20.14 -0.47
N SER A 136 -1.46 20.09 -1.77
CA SER A 136 -2.03 21.06 -2.73
C SER A 136 -3.48 20.72 -3.09
N ALA A 137 -3.77 19.43 -3.24
CA ALA A 137 -5.13 18.91 -3.37
C ALA A 137 -5.18 17.49 -2.82
N GLN A 138 -6.32 17.13 -2.24
CA GLN A 138 -6.59 15.75 -1.81
C GLN A 138 -8.04 15.38 -2.01
N PHE A 139 -8.28 14.10 -2.28
CA PHE A 139 -9.62 13.55 -2.28
C PHE A 139 -9.64 12.10 -1.84
N SER A 140 -10.77 11.69 -1.27
CA SER A 140 -11.02 10.34 -0.80
C SER A 140 -12.26 9.77 -1.48
N MET A 141 -12.17 8.51 -1.91
CA MET A 141 -13.26 7.80 -2.59
C MET A 141 -13.25 6.31 -2.25
N PRO A 142 -14.38 5.58 -2.51
CA PRO A 142 -14.38 4.13 -2.34
C PRO A 142 -13.28 3.45 -3.16
N SER A 143 -12.44 2.67 -2.50
CA SER A 143 -11.27 2.04 -3.13
C SER A 143 -11.64 1.09 -4.29
N ALA A 144 -12.82 0.45 -4.20
CA ALA A 144 -13.34 -0.39 -5.28
C ALA A 144 -13.69 0.43 -6.54
N ASN A 145 -14.20 1.67 -6.37
CA ASN A 145 -14.47 2.57 -7.49
C ASN A 145 -13.18 3.02 -8.16
N PHE A 146 -12.18 3.41 -7.37
CA PHE A 146 -10.86 3.75 -7.89
C PHE A 146 -10.26 2.58 -8.69
N GLN A 147 -10.31 1.36 -8.14
CA GLN A 147 -9.84 0.17 -8.83
C GLN A 147 -10.55 -0.04 -10.17
N ASN A 148 -11.87 0.08 -10.20
CA ASN A 148 -12.67 -0.08 -11.42
C ASN A 148 -12.32 0.97 -12.48
N ILE A 149 -12.17 2.24 -12.08
CA ILE A 149 -11.77 3.33 -12.97
C ILE A 149 -10.40 3.05 -13.58
N VAL A 150 -9.40 2.72 -12.76
CA VAL A 150 -8.05 2.40 -13.23
C VAL A 150 -8.05 1.24 -14.22
N GLN A 151 -8.82 0.16 -13.94
CA GLN A 151 -8.93 -0.99 -14.84
C GLN A 151 -9.57 -0.64 -16.18
N GLN A 152 -10.58 0.22 -16.18
CA GLN A 152 -11.26 0.65 -17.40
C GLN A 152 -10.38 1.58 -18.24
N LEU A 153 -9.75 2.58 -17.62
CA LEU A 153 -8.85 3.52 -18.30
C LEU A 153 -7.67 2.82 -18.95
N ARG A 154 -7.17 1.75 -18.32
CA ARG A 154 -6.08 0.93 -18.84
C ARG A 154 -6.41 0.22 -20.17
N MET A 155 -7.68 0.09 -20.53
CA MET A 155 -8.10 -0.45 -21.83
C MET A 155 -7.87 0.55 -22.98
N PHE A 156 -7.71 1.84 -22.65
CA PHE A 156 -7.59 2.92 -23.65
C PHE A 156 -6.16 3.46 -23.80
N GLY A 157 -5.26 3.17 -22.85
CA GLY A 157 -3.87 3.62 -22.92
C GLY A 157 -3.05 3.22 -21.70
N ASP A 158 -1.78 3.62 -21.70
CA ASP A 158 -0.80 3.28 -20.66
C ASP A 158 -0.61 4.41 -19.63
N SER A 159 -1.16 5.60 -19.91
CA SER A 159 -1.06 6.78 -19.06
C SER A 159 -2.42 7.23 -18.55
N LEU A 160 -2.48 7.56 -17.26
CA LEU A 160 -3.60 8.27 -16.63
C LEU A 160 -3.30 9.77 -16.67
N SER A 161 -4.17 10.55 -17.29
CA SER A 161 -4.22 12.00 -17.14
C SER A 161 -5.19 12.37 -16.04
N ILE A 162 -4.73 13.17 -15.08
CA ILE A 162 -5.55 13.71 -13.99
C ILE A 162 -5.66 15.21 -14.19
N LYS A 163 -6.90 15.72 -14.26
CA LYS A 163 -7.20 17.15 -14.22
C LYS A 163 -8.13 17.38 -13.02
N CYS A 164 -7.76 18.30 -12.16
CA CYS A 164 -8.53 18.60 -10.96
C CYS A 164 -8.55 20.12 -10.73
N ASP A 165 -9.72 20.64 -10.49
CA ASP A 165 -9.98 22.02 -10.07
C ASP A 165 -11.04 22.04 -8.95
N GLU A 166 -11.47 23.21 -8.51
CA GLU A 166 -12.46 23.37 -7.44
C GLU A 166 -13.83 22.78 -7.77
N ASN A 167 -14.14 22.46 -9.03
CA ASN A 167 -15.45 22.06 -9.49
C ASN A 167 -15.53 20.59 -9.91
N ALA A 168 -14.43 20.01 -10.39
CA ALA A 168 -14.46 18.68 -10.98
C ALA A 168 -13.08 17.99 -10.94
N ILE A 169 -13.16 16.67 -10.91
CA ILE A 169 -12.00 15.80 -11.14
C ILE A 169 -12.27 15.01 -12.42
N LYS A 170 -11.31 15.02 -13.34
CA LYS A 170 -11.36 14.28 -14.59
C LYS A 170 -10.17 13.33 -14.67
N LEU A 171 -10.46 12.06 -14.88
CA LEU A 171 -9.47 11.00 -15.06
C LEU A 171 -9.58 10.50 -16.50
N GLY A 172 -8.51 10.61 -17.26
CA GLY A 172 -8.53 10.25 -18.68
C GLY A 172 -7.39 9.32 -19.09
N SER A 173 -7.62 8.55 -20.13
CA SER A 173 -6.59 7.77 -20.83
C SER A 173 -6.89 7.74 -22.32
N GLN A 174 -5.85 7.77 -23.14
CA GLN A 174 -5.99 7.78 -24.60
C GLN A 174 -4.87 7.02 -25.30
N SER A 175 -5.19 6.45 -26.44
CA SER A 175 -4.21 5.97 -27.41
C SER A 175 -4.69 6.23 -28.84
N GLN A 176 -3.76 6.31 -29.79
CA GLN A 176 -4.09 6.58 -31.20
C GLN A 176 -4.91 5.45 -31.83
N ASP A 177 -4.70 4.21 -31.40
CA ASP A 177 -5.31 3.03 -32.02
C ASP A 177 -6.67 2.66 -31.46
N ILE A 178 -6.95 3.03 -30.17
CA ILE A 178 -8.16 2.59 -29.46
C ILE A 178 -9.14 3.75 -29.26
N GLY A 179 -8.62 4.98 -29.09
CA GLY A 179 -9.41 6.17 -28.79
C GLY A 179 -9.16 6.65 -27.37
N GLU A 180 -10.15 7.34 -26.80
CA GLU A 180 -10.05 7.97 -25.48
C GLU A 180 -11.20 7.58 -24.58
N MET A 181 -10.92 7.59 -23.25
CA MET A 181 -11.90 7.47 -22.21
C MET A 181 -11.65 8.57 -21.16
N GLU A 182 -12.69 9.31 -20.78
CA GLU A 182 -12.65 10.27 -19.70
C GLU A 182 -13.74 9.93 -18.67
N VAL A 183 -13.38 9.91 -17.40
CA VAL A 183 -14.27 9.72 -16.26
C VAL A 183 -14.36 11.05 -15.53
N ASN A 184 -15.57 11.60 -15.43
CA ASN A 184 -15.84 12.81 -14.67
C ASN A 184 -16.36 12.40 -13.29
N ILE A 185 -15.69 12.87 -12.23
CA ILE A 185 -16.06 12.62 -10.84
C ILE A 185 -16.62 13.92 -10.28
N ASP A 186 -17.88 13.87 -9.84
CA ASP A 186 -18.49 14.99 -9.12
C ASP A 186 -17.88 15.05 -7.71
N ILE A 187 -17.44 16.23 -7.30
CA ILE A 187 -16.85 16.45 -5.98
C ILE A 187 -17.83 16.10 -4.84
N ASN A 188 -19.13 16.19 -5.08
CA ASN A 188 -20.16 15.82 -4.11
C ASN A 188 -20.29 14.29 -3.92
N ASP A 189 -19.74 13.47 -4.82
CA ASP A 189 -19.70 12.01 -4.73
C ASP A 189 -18.47 11.51 -3.98
N LEU A 190 -17.56 12.40 -3.59
CA LEU A 190 -16.36 12.09 -2.84
C LEU A 190 -16.65 12.11 -1.33
N HIS A 191 -15.90 11.31 -0.57
CA HIS A 191 -16.00 11.34 0.89
C HIS A 191 -15.32 12.58 1.47
N GLU A 192 -14.22 12.99 0.87
CA GLU A 192 -13.45 14.20 1.21
C GLU A 192 -12.91 14.82 -0.07
N PHE A 193 -12.88 16.14 -0.13
CA PHE A 193 -12.25 16.88 -1.20
C PHE A 193 -11.72 18.20 -0.67
N GLU A 194 -10.44 18.43 -0.85
CA GLU A 194 -9.77 19.69 -0.52
C GLU A 194 -8.84 20.07 -1.67
N ILE A 195 -8.79 21.35 -2.01
CA ILE A 195 -7.88 21.90 -3.01
C ILE A 195 -7.53 23.35 -2.63
N ILE A 196 -6.31 23.74 -2.89
CA ILE A 196 -5.88 25.16 -2.74
C ILE A 196 -6.71 26.02 -3.72
N PRO A 197 -7.28 27.16 -3.27
CA PRO A 197 -8.07 28.03 -4.12
C PRO A 197 -7.32 28.44 -5.41
N ASP A 198 -8.07 28.48 -6.53
CA ASP A 198 -7.57 28.83 -7.86
C ASP A 198 -6.52 27.86 -8.44
N LEU A 199 -6.30 26.67 -7.81
CA LEU A 199 -5.38 25.69 -8.32
C LEU A 199 -6.01 24.84 -9.45
N GLU A 200 -5.32 24.71 -10.57
CA GLU A 200 -5.61 23.71 -11.61
C GLU A 200 -4.47 22.67 -11.66
N LEU A 201 -4.76 21.44 -11.29
CA LEU A 201 -3.82 20.31 -11.42
C LEU A 201 -3.96 19.66 -12.78
N LYS A 202 -2.81 19.42 -13.44
CA LYS A 202 -2.70 18.62 -14.67
C LYS A 202 -1.49 17.72 -14.55
N LEU A 203 -1.71 16.43 -14.29
CA LEU A 203 -0.65 15.47 -14.01
C LEU A 203 -0.90 14.18 -14.78
N ASN A 204 0.18 13.50 -15.15
CA ASN A 204 0.12 12.22 -15.83
C ASN A 204 0.88 11.16 -15.02
N PHE A 205 0.31 9.94 -14.95
CA PHE A 205 0.89 8.81 -14.22
C PHE A 205 0.78 7.52 -15.01
N THR A 206 1.72 6.61 -14.81
CA THR A 206 1.71 5.30 -15.48
C THR A 206 0.60 4.41 -14.92
N LEU A 207 -0.35 4.01 -15.77
CA LEU A 207 -1.45 3.10 -15.41
C LEU A 207 -0.97 1.71 -15.00
N HIS A 208 0.21 1.29 -15.45
CA HIS A 208 0.82 0.04 -15.01
C HIS A 208 0.98 -0.02 -13.48
N TYR A 209 1.59 1.00 -12.87
CA TYR A 209 1.74 1.07 -11.41
C TYR A 209 0.41 1.23 -10.70
N LEU A 210 -0.46 2.12 -11.20
CA LEU A 210 -1.78 2.36 -10.62
C LEU A 210 -2.65 1.10 -10.61
N ALA A 211 -2.54 0.23 -11.62
CA ALA A 211 -3.25 -1.03 -11.67
C ALA A 211 -2.80 -2.01 -10.56
N HIS A 212 -1.54 -2.01 -10.19
CA HIS A 212 -1.03 -2.80 -9.06
C HIS A 212 -1.40 -2.17 -7.72
N ILE A 213 -1.26 -0.85 -7.59
CA ILE A 213 -1.64 -0.10 -6.39
C ILE A 213 -3.15 -0.25 -6.09
N SER A 214 -3.99 -0.17 -7.11
CA SER A 214 -5.45 -0.28 -6.95
C SER A 214 -5.93 -1.66 -6.45
N GLN A 215 -5.09 -2.71 -6.54
CA GLN A 215 -5.40 -4.02 -5.95
C GLN A 215 -5.55 -3.96 -4.41
N PHE A 216 -4.93 -2.95 -3.77
CA PHE A 216 -5.02 -2.76 -2.32
C PHE A 216 -6.42 -2.28 -1.86
N SER A 217 -7.36 -2.10 -2.77
CA SER A 217 -8.80 -1.97 -2.48
C SER A 217 -9.36 -3.07 -1.55
N LYS A 218 -8.67 -4.21 -1.44
CA LYS A 218 -9.06 -5.32 -0.54
C LYS A 218 -8.60 -5.13 0.90
N VAL A 219 -7.70 -4.20 1.18
CA VAL A 219 -7.23 -3.91 2.55
C VAL A 219 -7.93 -2.72 3.18
N SER A 220 -8.50 -1.82 2.36
CA SER A 220 -9.21 -0.62 2.82
C SER A 220 -10.47 -0.40 2.00
N LYS A 221 -11.52 0.12 2.64
CA LYS A 221 -12.77 0.50 1.95
C LYS A 221 -12.58 1.75 1.10
N ASP A 222 -11.74 2.66 1.56
CA ASP A 222 -11.49 3.94 0.93
C ASP A 222 -10.02 4.07 0.55
N VAL A 223 -9.77 4.86 -0.47
CA VAL A 223 -8.45 5.28 -0.91
C VAL A 223 -8.40 6.80 -0.91
N GLU A 224 -7.29 7.33 -0.41
CA GLU A 224 -7.01 8.75 -0.41
C GLU A 224 -5.87 9.05 -1.39
N LEU A 225 -6.09 10.05 -2.25
CA LEU A 225 -5.09 10.56 -3.19
C LEU A 225 -4.69 11.97 -2.76
N ARG A 226 -3.40 12.17 -2.53
CA ARG A 226 -2.82 13.46 -2.12
C ARG A 226 -1.85 13.94 -3.18
N PHE A 227 -2.08 15.15 -3.64
CA PHE A 227 -1.25 15.85 -4.61
C PHE A 227 -0.48 16.96 -3.90
N ILE A 228 0.82 16.92 -4.06
CA ILE A 228 1.74 17.89 -3.48
C ILE A 228 2.54 18.47 -4.65
N GLU A 229 2.65 19.77 -4.73
CA GLU A 229 3.35 20.43 -5.83
C GLU A 229 4.81 19.96 -5.91
N ASN A 230 5.23 19.56 -7.12
CA ASN A 230 6.57 19.04 -7.41
C ASN A 230 6.97 17.78 -6.61
N PHE A 231 5.98 16.98 -6.18
CA PHE A 231 6.18 15.76 -5.41
C PHE A 231 5.46 14.57 -6.09
N PRO A 232 5.84 13.31 -5.79
CA PRO A 232 5.08 12.15 -6.21
C PRO A 232 3.64 12.16 -5.71
N LEU A 233 2.71 11.60 -6.48
CA LEU A 233 1.36 11.33 -6.04
C LEU A 233 1.40 10.37 -4.86
N GLN A 234 0.86 10.77 -3.72
CA GLN A 234 0.68 9.89 -2.58
C GLN A 234 -0.71 9.23 -2.64
N ILE A 235 -0.74 7.89 -2.57
CA ILE A 235 -1.96 7.09 -2.53
C ILE A 235 -1.96 6.30 -1.24
N VAL A 236 -2.96 6.50 -0.38
CA VAL A 236 -3.01 5.95 0.97
C VAL A 236 -4.21 5.00 1.12
N TYR A 237 -3.95 3.82 1.70
CA TYR A 237 -4.97 2.87 2.14
C TYR A 237 -4.81 2.65 3.65
N TYR A 238 -5.87 2.96 4.41
CA TYR A 238 -5.89 2.81 5.87
C TYR A 238 -6.39 1.41 6.26
N LEU A 239 -5.66 0.74 7.15
CA LEU A 239 -6.00 -0.63 7.59
C LEU A 239 -7.14 -0.67 8.60
N ASP A 240 -7.38 0.42 9.33
CA ASP A 240 -8.40 0.54 10.38
C ASP A 240 -9.70 1.23 9.91
N GLY A 241 -9.90 1.32 8.58
CA GLY A 241 -11.05 2.02 7.99
C GLY A 241 -10.79 3.52 7.83
N THR A 242 -11.86 4.33 7.89
CA THR A 242 -11.83 5.78 7.62
C THR A 242 -11.41 6.64 8.80
N ASP A 243 -10.97 6.06 9.92
CA ASP A 243 -10.48 6.85 11.05
C ASP A 243 -9.03 7.29 10.78
N HIS A 244 -8.88 8.45 10.15
CA HIS A 244 -7.58 9.05 9.81
C HIS A 244 -6.68 9.36 11.03
N GLN A 245 -7.17 9.19 12.24
CA GLN A 245 -6.39 9.33 13.48
C GLN A 245 -5.55 8.07 13.77
N LEU A 246 -5.90 6.95 13.12
CA LEU A 246 -5.16 5.70 13.27
C LEU A 246 -4.08 5.63 12.18
N GLU A 247 -2.84 5.61 12.60
CA GLU A 247 -1.66 5.65 11.74
C GLU A 247 -1.33 4.31 11.02
N ASN A 248 -2.29 3.37 10.96
CA ASN A 248 -2.08 2.08 10.32
C ASN A 248 -2.41 2.16 8.84
N SER A 249 -1.40 2.14 8.00
CA SER A 249 -1.59 2.39 6.57
C SER A 249 -0.55 1.72 5.69
N ILE A 250 -0.89 1.60 4.40
CA ILE A 250 0.08 1.52 3.32
C ILE A 250 -0.04 2.76 2.44
N SER A 251 1.09 3.43 2.24
CA SER A 251 1.21 4.62 1.39
C SER A 251 2.11 4.33 0.20
N PHE A 252 1.69 4.73 -0.97
CA PHE A 252 2.45 4.66 -2.21
C PHE A 252 2.77 6.07 -2.69
N TYR A 253 4.01 6.29 -3.13
CA TYR A 253 4.49 7.55 -3.69
C TYR A 253 4.90 7.28 -5.14
N LEU A 254 4.04 7.68 -6.08
CA LEU A 254 4.22 7.44 -7.52
C LEU A 254 4.73 8.68 -8.21
N ALA A 255 5.89 8.60 -8.86
CA ALA A 255 6.43 9.70 -9.64
C ALA A 255 5.54 10.03 -10.84
N PRO A 256 5.29 11.32 -11.14
CA PRO A 256 4.56 11.73 -12.32
C PRO A 256 5.37 11.43 -13.58
N GLN A 257 4.66 11.24 -14.70
CA GLN A 257 5.26 11.23 -16.02
C GLN A 257 5.49 12.69 -16.47
N PHE A 258 6.66 12.96 -16.99
CA PHE A 258 6.92 14.24 -17.62
C PHE A 258 6.43 14.20 -19.06
N ASP A 259 5.66 15.19 -19.49
CA ASP A 259 5.32 15.36 -20.89
C ASP A 259 6.62 15.66 -21.67
N ASN A 260 6.97 14.79 -22.60
CA ASN A 260 8.13 15.00 -23.48
C ASN A 260 7.84 16.04 -24.59
N ASP A 261 6.73 16.77 -24.51
CA ASP A 261 6.32 17.80 -25.45
C ASP A 261 6.62 19.21 -24.88
N ALA A 262 7.89 19.51 -24.64
CA ALA A 262 8.38 20.87 -24.39
C ALA A 262 9.61 21.16 -25.25
#